data_02ea7d52de8423fecc64f18a96447d2d
#
_entry.id   02ea7d52de8423fecc64f18a96447d2d
#
_cell.length_a   1.000
_cell.length_b   1.000
_cell.length_c   1.000
_cell.angle_alpha   90.00
_cell.angle_beta   90.00
_cell.angle_gamma   90.00
#
_symmetry.space_group_name_H-M   'P 1'
#
loop_
_entity.id
_entity.type
_entity.pdbx_description
1 polymer ?
#
loop_
_entity_poly.entity_id
_entity_poly.type
_entity_poly.pdbx_seq_one_letter_code
_entity_poly.pdbx_strand_id
1 'polypeptide(L)'
;MQEAVIVSTARTPIAKAYRGAFNDLKSPSMAAVAIRAAVERAGIEAGEIDDLVMGTAMQGGTAAPNLGRLAAFAAGLPLTVSGQTIDRQCASGLMAISIAAKQIMVDGMQVAIGAGQEQISLVQNNAMKWSAAEFDPNVVRQVEHAYIPMLQTAELVAQRYGISREAQ
;
A
#
# COMPACT_ATOMS: atom_id res chain seq x y z
N MET A 1 2.77 -26.07 11.60
CA MET A 1 2.85 -24.74 10.97
C MET A 1 2.67 -23.75 12.10
N GLN A 2 3.54 -22.77 12.21
CA GLN A 2 3.41 -21.72 13.24
C GLN A 2 2.16 -20.90 12.94
N GLU A 3 1.45 -20.43 13.98
CA GLU A 3 0.33 -19.52 13.82
C GLU A 3 0.81 -18.07 13.77
N ALA A 4 0.23 -17.26 12.88
CA ALA A 4 0.45 -15.82 12.86
C ALA A 4 -0.74 -15.13 13.54
N VAL A 5 -0.46 -14.26 14.49
CA VAL A 5 -1.46 -13.50 15.24
C VAL A 5 -1.23 -11.99 15.09
N ILE A 6 -2.29 -11.20 15.08
CA ILE A 6 -2.18 -9.74 15.06
C ILE A 6 -2.14 -9.26 16.51
N VAL A 7 -1.01 -8.68 16.92
CA VAL A 7 -0.79 -8.21 18.29
C VAL A 7 -1.00 -6.72 18.45
N SER A 8 -0.94 -5.95 17.35
CA SER A 8 -1.14 -4.49 17.38
C SER A 8 -1.66 -3.97 16.06
N THR A 9 -2.42 -2.88 16.12
CA THR A 9 -2.88 -2.14 14.95
C THR A 9 -2.78 -0.64 15.18
N ALA A 10 -2.51 0.12 14.10
CA ALA A 10 -2.52 1.57 14.11
C ALA A 10 -2.91 2.12 12.74
N ARG A 11 -3.54 3.29 12.72
CA ARG A 11 -3.95 3.98 11.50
C ARG A 11 -3.89 5.49 11.71
N THR A 12 -3.43 6.22 10.69
CA THR A 12 -3.57 7.68 10.63
C THR A 12 -5.01 8.08 10.25
N PRO A 13 -5.43 9.32 10.46
CA PRO A 13 -6.58 9.87 9.76
C PRO A 13 -6.39 9.79 8.25
N ILE A 14 -7.49 9.85 7.50
CA ILE A 14 -7.48 9.97 6.04
C ILE A 14 -7.76 11.42 5.68
N ALA A 15 -6.92 12.01 4.82
CA ALA A 15 -7.12 13.35 4.29
C ALA A 15 -7.56 13.29 2.82
N LYS A 16 -8.35 14.26 2.40
CA LYS A 16 -8.79 14.38 1.00
C LYS A 16 -7.58 14.72 0.11
N ALA A 17 -7.38 13.94 -0.94
CA ALA A 17 -6.32 14.19 -1.92
C ALA A 17 -6.46 15.59 -2.54
N TYR A 18 -5.33 16.26 -2.77
CA TYR A 18 -5.19 17.61 -3.36
C TYR A 18 -5.76 18.77 -2.52
N ARG A 19 -6.58 18.50 -1.50
CA ARG A 19 -7.26 19.52 -0.69
C ARG A 19 -7.22 19.24 0.81
N GLY A 20 -6.43 18.26 1.25
CA GLY A 20 -6.33 17.86 2.64
C GLY A 20 -5.01 18.25 3.30
N ALA A 21 -4.92 18.03 4.60
CA ALA A 21 -3.76 18.39 5.40
C ALA A 21 -2.48 17.58 5.09
N PHE A 22 -2.61 16.44 4.38
CA PHE A 22 -1.48 15.55 4.09
C PHE A 22 -0.92 15.70 2.68
N ASN A 23 -1.35 16.72 1.91
CA ASN A 23 -0.99 16.86 0.50
C ASN A 23 0.51 16.92 0.25
N ASP A 24 1.27 17.54 1.16
CA ASP A 24 2.72 17.70 1.03
C ASP A 24 3.54 16.72 1.89
N LEU A 25 2.86 15.85 2.65
CA LEU A 25 3.52 14.89 3.52
C LEU A 25 4.11 13.74 2.69
N LYS A 26 5.40 13.50 2.84
CA LYS A 26 6.10 12.43 2.12
C LYS A 26 5.64 11.05 2.55
N SER A 27 5.59 10.10 1.61
CA SER A 27 5.09 8.73 1.84
C SER A 27 5.78 8.00 3.00
N PRO A 28 7.12 7.98 3.11
CA PRO A 28 7.79 7.32 4.23
C PRO A 28 7.43 7.94 5.57
N SER A 29 7.37 9.28 5.66
CA SER A 29 7.04 9.99 6.90
C SER A 29 5.59 9.75 7.33
N MET A 30 4.65 9.67 6.38
CA MET A 30 3.25 9.35 6.66
C MET A 30 3.12 7.92 7.21
N ALA A 31 3.74 6.95 6.56
CA ALA A 31 3.74 5.55 7.00
C ALA A 31 4.39 5.39 8.39
N ALA A 32 5.49 6.09 8.64
CA ALA A 32 6.23 6.01 9.89
C ALA A 32 5.40 6.33 11.13
N VAL A 33 4.39 7.19 11.03
CA VAL A 33 3.50 7.53 12.16
C VAL A 33 2.74 6.29 12.64
N ALA A 34 2.12 5.57 11.71
CA ALA A 34 1.37 4.35 12.04
C ALA A 34 2.30 3.21 12.49
N ILE A 35 3.47 3.07 11.85
CA ILE A 35 4.46 2.04 12.19
C ILE A 35 4.93 2.24 13.63
N ARG A 36 5.40 3.43 14.01
CA ARG A 36 5.84 3.72 15.39
C ARG A 36 4.74 3.42 16.40
N ALA A 37 3.52 3.89 16.14
CA ALA A 37 2.39 3.65 17.05
C ALA A 37 2.05 2.17 17.19
N ALA A 38 2.18 1.38 16.11
CA ALA A 38 1.93 -0.06 16.16
C ALA A 38 3.00 -0.78 16.98
N VAL A 39 4.27 -0.46 16.79
CA VAL A 39 5.40 -1.04 17.56
C VAL A 39 5.28 -0.69 19.05
N GLU A 40 5.05 0.58 19.37
CA GLU A 40 4.86 1.05 20.75
C GLU A 40 3.70 0.32 21.45
N ARG A 41 2.56 0.18 20.79
CA ARG A 41 1.40 -0.53 21.33
C ARG A 41 1.61 -2.03 21.49
N ALA A 42 2.43 -2.63 20.63
CA ALA A 42 2.79 -4.03 20.74
C ALA A 42 3.69 -4.31 21.96
N GLY A 43 4.40 -3.28 22.43
CA GLY A 43 5.31 -3.42 23.59
C GLY A 43 6.53 -4.29 23.28
N ILE A 44 6.96 -4.33 22.01
CA ILE A 44 8.12 -5.10 21.55
C ILE A 44 9.31 -4.18 21.28
N GLU A 45 10.50 -4.74 21.35
CA GLU A 45 11.70 -4.02 20.91
C GLU A 45 11.75 -3.96 19.39
N ALA A 46 12.09 -2.79 18.84
CA ALA A 46 12.14 -2.59 17.39
C ALA A 46 13.12 -3.55 16.67
N GLY A 47 14.14 -4.03 17.38
CA GLY A 47 15.11 -5.00 16.88
C GLY A 47 14.59 -6.42 16.72
N GLU A 48 13.41 -6.74 17.27
CA GLU A 48 12.75 -8.03 17.09
C GLU A 48 12.00 -8.15 15.77
N ILE A 49 11.84 -7.03 15.05
CA ILE A 49 11.12 -6.99 13.76
C ILE A 49 12.04 -7.50 12.66
N ASP A 50 11.61 -8.55 11.95
CA ASP A 50 12.34 -9.16 10.84
C ASP A 50 12.10 -8.41 9.52
N ASP A 51 10.83 -8.09 9.21
CA ASP A 51 10.46 -7.46 7.94
C ASP A 51 9.28 -6.50 8.06
N LEU A 52 9.25 -5.53 7.15
CA LEU A 52 8.14 -4.61 6.94
C LEU A 52 7.63 -4.74 5.51
N VAL A 53 6.45 -5.32 5.34
CA VAL A 53 5.76 -5.42 4.05
C VAL A 53 4.83 -4.23 3.89
N MET A 54 5.11 -3.37 2.90
CA MET A 54 4.34 -2.16 2.63
C MET A 54 3.55 -2.29 1.33
N GLY A 55 2.24 -2.21 1.43
CA GLY A 55 1.35 -2.14 0.28
C GLY A 55 1.16 -0.70 -0.22
N THR A 56 1.36 -0.47 -1.52
CA THR A 56 1.03 0.79 -2.20
C THR A 56 0.83 0.53 -3.69
N ALA A 57 -0.19 1.15 -4.26
CA ALA A 57 -0.50 1.00 -5.69
C ALA A 57 0.32 1.94 -6.58
N MET A 58 0.74 3.09 -6.05
CA MET A 58 1.46 4.11 -6.82
C MET A 58 2.89 4.26 -6.34
N GLN A 59 3.77 3.38 -6.82
CA GLN A 59 5.17 3.30 -6.46
C GLN A 59 6.03 4.31 -7.24
N GLY A 60 5.73 5.59 -7.11
CA GLY A 60 6.45 6.65 -7.79
C GLY A 60 6.79 7.82 -6.86
N GLY A 61 7.67 8.71 -7.31
CA GLY A 61 8.02 9.92 -6.57
C GLY A 61 8.44 9.63 -5.14
N THR A 62 7.70 10.16 -4.18
CA THR A 62 8.00 9.99 -2.74
C THR A 62 7.80 8.55 -2.22
N ALA A 63 7.10 7.68 -2.97
CA ALA A 63 6.91 6.27 -2.62
C ALA A 63 7.95 5.33 -3.28
N ALA A 64 8.90 5.87 -4.06
CA ALA A 64 9.96 5.11 -4.72
C ALA A 64 11.29 5.24 -3.96
N PRO A 65 12.25 4.30 -4.19
CA PRO A 65 12.14 3.06 -4.96
C PRO A 65 11.53 1.90 -4.19
N ASN A 66 11.64 1.86 -2.86
CA ASN A 66 11.10 0.83 -1.97
C ASN A 66 10.51 1.49 -0.73
N LEU A 67 9.20 1.72 -0.76
CA LEU A 67 8.51 2.41 0.33
C LEU A 67 8.60 1.64 1.65
N GLY A 68 8.55 0.31 1.63
CA GLY A 68 8.67 -0.50 2.85
C GLY A 68 9.99 -0.21 3.57
N ARG A 69 11.09 -0.25 2.84
CA ARG A 69 12.41 0.04 3.43
C ARG A 69 12.55 1.50 3.88
N LEU A 70 12.08 2.45 3.07
CA LEU A 70 12.12 3.86 3.43
C LEU A 70 11.23 4.20 4.62
N ALA A 71 10.09 3.55 4.75
CA ALA A 71 9.19 3.72 5.90
C ALA A 71 9.79 3.14 7.18
N ALA A 72 10.50 2.00 7.11
CA ALA A 72 11.25 1.45 8.23
C ALA A 72 12.29 2.47 8.74
N PHE A 73 13.07 3.07 7.85
CA PHE A 73 14.02 4.13 8.20
C PHE A 73 13.33 5.36 8.80
N ALA A 74 12.27 5.85 8.17
CA ALA A 74 11.53 7.01 8.68
C ALA A 74 10.86 6.75 10.03
N ALA A 75 10.52 5.50 10.32
CA ALA A 75 9.99 5.08 11.62
C ALA A 75 11.08 4.96 12.70
N GLY A 76 12.35 4.97 12.32
CA GLY A 76 13.48 4.79 13.24
C GLY A 76 13.74 3.33 13.59
N LEU A 77 13.25 2.38 12.78
CA LEU A 77 13.57 0.96 12.98
C LEU A 77 15.05 0.70 12.69
N PRO A 78 15.66 -0.29 13.36
CA PRO A 78 17.06 -0.67 13.13
C PRO A 78 17.36 -1.02 11.67
N LEU A 79 18.60 -0.87 11.26
CA LEU A 79 19.06 -1.20 9.90
C LEU A 79 18.94 -2.71 9.57
N THR A 80 18.81 -3.54 10.59
CA THR A 80 18.60 -4.98 10.45
C THR A 80 17.19 -5.34 9.96
N VAL A 81 16.20 -4.48 10.19
CA VAL A 81 14.82 -4.71 9.75
C VAL A 81 14.77 -4.59 8.22
N SER A 82 14.40 -5.65 7.54
CA SER A 82 14.21 -5.62 6.09
C SER A 82 12.92 -4.89 5.71
N GLY A 83 12.73 -4.64 4.41
CA GLY A 83 11.51 -3.99 3.96
C GLY A 83 11.26 -4.24 2.48
N GLN A 84 10.02 -4.51 2.14
CA GLN A 84 9.56 -4.71 0.77
C GLN A 84 8.32 -3.89 0.47
N THR A 85 8.11 -3.61 -0.80
CA THR A 85 6.93 -2.92 -1.31
C THR A 85 6.19 -3.83 -2.26
N ILE A 86 4.88 -3.96 -2.08
CA ILE A 86 4.04 -4.79 -2.95
C ILE A 86 2.89 -3.97 -3.53
N ASP A 87 2.46 -4.38 -4.71
CA ASP A 87 1.31 -3.82 -5.39
C ASP A 87 0.28 -4.89 -5.73
N ARG A 88 -0.92 -4.71 -5.24
CA ARG A 88 -2.15 -5.39 -5.64
C ARG A 88 -3.27 -4.34 -5.77
N GLN A 89 -2.93 -3.19 -6.38
CA GLN A 89 -3.83 -2.04 -6.49
C GLN A 89 -4.45 -1.69 -5.12
N CYS A 90 -5.75 -1.39 -5.06
CA CYS A 90 -6.44 -1.02 -3.81
C CYS A 90 -6.40 -2.10 -2.71
N ALA A 91 -6.05 -3.35 -3.03
CA ALA A 91 -5.90 -4.45 -2.07
C ALA A 91 -4.46 -4.61 -1.52
N SER A 92 -3.53 -3.71 -1.88
CA SER A 92 -2.11 -3.83 -1.52
C SER A 92 -1.87 -3.94 -0.02
N GLY A 93 -2.57 -3.13 0.78
CA GLY A 93 -2.44 -3.17 2.24
C GLY A 93 -2.89 -4.51 2.85
N LEU A 94 -4.02 -5.06 2.38
CA LEU A 94 -4.48 -6.38 2.83
C LEU A 94 -3.52 -7.49 2.37
N MET A 95 -2.98 -7.38 1.14
CA MET A 95 -1.99 -8.32 0.64
C MET A 95 -0.70 -8.27 1.44
N ALA A 96 -0.26 -7.08 1.88
CA ALA A 96 0.90 -6.91 2.75
C ALA A 96 0.73 -7.67 4.09
N ILE A 97 -0.44 -7.58 4.72
CA ILE A 97 -0.76 -8.35 5.93
C ILE A 97 -0.72 -9.86 5.64
N SER A 98 -1.29 -10.31 4.52
CA SER A 98 -1.28 -11.72 4.12
C SER A 98 0.15 -12.24 3.88
N ILE A 99 1.04 -11.43 3.29
CA ILE A 99 2.44 -11.79 3.09
C ILE A 99 3.16 -11.86 4.43
N ALA A 100 3.04 -10.84 5.29
CA ALA A 100 3.65 -10.83 6.63
C ALA A 100 3.24 -12.07 7.45
N ALA A 101 1.95 -12.43 7.42
CA ALA A 101 1.47 -13.64 8.08
C ALA A 101 2.13 -14.92 7.53
N LYS A 102 2.29 -15.02 6.20
CA LYS A 102 2.96 -16.18 5.57
C LYS A 102 4.44 -16.25 5.90
N GLN A 103 5.13 -15.11 5.97
CA GLN A 103 6.52 -15.06 6.40
C GLN A 103 6.69 -15.64 7.83
N ILE A 104 5.76 -15.35 8.73
CA ILE A 104 5.74 -15.95 10.08
C ILE A 104 5.41 -17.46 10.00
N MET A 105 4.37 -17.83 9.26
CA MET A 105 3.86 -19.21 9.24
C MET A 105 4.77 -20.20 8.51
N VAL A 106 5.51 -19.74 7.50
CA VAL A 106 6.25 -20.60 6.55
C VAL A 106 7.74 -20.29 6.52
N ASP A 107 8.12 -19.01 6.53
CA ASP A 107 9.52 -18.61 6.34
C ASP A 107 10.31 -18.51 7.65
N GLY A 108 9.64 -18.69 8.80
CA GLY A 108 10.25 -18.77 10.12
C GLY A 108 10.53 -17.41 10.76
N MET A 109 10.01 -16.31 10.23
CA MET A 109 10.07 -15.00 10.87
C MET A 109 9.26 -15.01 12.18
N GLN A 110 9.71 -14.22 13.15
CA GLN A 110 9.04 -14.14 14.46
C GLN A 110 8.11 -12.93 14.54
N VAL A 111 8.55 -11.78 14.02
CA VAL A 111 7.79 -10.54 14.04
C VAL A 111 7.86 -9.86 12.67
N ALA A 112 6.70 -9.59 12.07
CA ALA A 112 6.61 -8.88 10.81
C ALA A 112 5.53 -7.80 10.84
N ILE A 113 5.72 -6.72 10.10
CA ILE A 113 4.75 -5.64 9.94
C ILE A 113 4.13 -5.72 8.55
N GLY A 114 2.80 -5.89 8.49
CA GLY A 114 2.02 -5.70 7.27
C GLY A 114 1.33 -4.33 7.29
N ALA A 115 1.65 -3.47 6.33
CA ALA A 115 1.17 -2.08 6.31
C ALA A 115 0.69 -1.66 4.92
N GLY A 116 -0.02 -0.54 4.84
CA GLY A 116 -0.42 0.09 3.57
C GLY A 116 -0.35 1.61 3.67
N GLN A 117 0.04 2.26 2.58
CA GLN A 117 0.10 3.71 2.48
C GLN A 117 -0.16 4.14 1.03
N GLU A 118 -0.87 5.27 0.86
CA GLU A 118 -1.06 5.86 -0.48
C GLU A 118 -0.99 7.38 -0.40
N GLN A 119 -0.11 7.99 -1.23
CA GLN A 119 0.04 9.44 -1.32
C GLN A 119 -0.41 9.93 -2.70
N ILE A 120 -1.71 10.02 -2.87
CA ILE A 120 -2.33 10.41 -4.14
C ILE A 120 -1.86 11.79 -4.60
N SER A 121 -1.83 12.78 -3.71
CA SER A 121 -1.54 14.18 -4.05
C SER A 121 -0.17 14.40 -4.69
N LEU A 122 0.84 13.64 -4.28
CA LEU A 122 2.22 13.80 -4.78
C LEU A 122 2.60 12.83 -5.90
N VAL A 123 1.85 11.75 -6.10
CA VAL A 123 2.28 10.65 -6.97
C VAL A 123 1.36 10.47 -8.18
N GLN A 124 0.03 10.54 -8.01
CA GLN A 124 -0.95 10.08 -8.98
C GLN A 124 -0.81 10.72 -10.35
N ASN A 125 -0.71 12.04 -10.43
CA ASN A 125 -0.70 12.73 -11.71
C ASN A 125 0.48 12.34 -12.62
N ASN A 126 1.67 12.14 -12.03
CA ASN A 126 2.85 11.70 -12.76
C ASN A 126 2.78 10.20 -13.12
N ALA A 127 2.33 9.36 -12.19
CA ALA A 127 2.14 7.94 -12.43
C ALA A 127 1.14 7.67 -13.56
N MET A 128 0.01 8.40 -13.57
CA MET A 128 -1.01 8.26 -14.61
C MET A 128 -0.52 8.73 -15.98
N LYS A 129 0.28 9.80 -16.05
CA LYS A 129 0.88 10.25 -17.30
C LYS A 129 1.84 9.22 -17.89
N TRP A 130 2.69 8.64 -17.06
CA TRP A 130 3.63 7.60 -17.49
C TRP A 130 2.91 6.36 -17.97
N SER A 131 1.96 5.86 -17.20
CA SER A 131 1.17 4.69 -17.58
C SER A 131 0.44 4.88 -18.91
N ALA A 132 -0.16 6.07 -19.12
CA ALA A 132 -0.89 6.36 -20.35
C ALA A 132 0.03 6.45 -21.60
N ALA A 133 1.30 6.85 -21.40
CA ALA A 133 2.28 6.93 -22.48
C ALA A 133 2.84 5.55 -22.88
N GLU A 134 2.75 4.57 -21.99
CA GLU A 134 3.42 3.27 -22.13
C GLU A 134 2.42 2.08 -22.20
N PHE A 135 1.21 2.30 -22.69
CA PHE A 135 0.23 1.21 -22.86
C PHE A 135 0.75 0.16 -23.86
N ASP A 136 0.83 -1.07 -23.41
CA ASP A 136 1.23 -2.19 -24.27
C ASP A 136 0.07 -2.60 -25.20
N PRO A 137 0.22 -2.48 -26.53
CA PRO A 137 -0.82 -2.88 -27.47
C PRO A 137 -1.13 -4.39 -27.44
N ASN A 138 -0.23 -5.24 -26.96
CA ASN A 138 -0.51 -6.65 -26.80
C ASN A 138 -1.50 -6.90 -25.66
N VAL A 139 -1.36 -6.15 -24.56
CA VAL A 139 -2.32 -6.22 -23.45
C VAL A 139 -3.70 -5.77 -23.92
N VAL A 140 -3.78 -4.64 -24.64
CA VAL A 140 -5.05 -4.12 -25.17
C VAL A 140 -5.71 -5.10 -26.14
N ARG A 141 -4.93 -5.79 -26.97
CA ARG A 141 -5.48 -6.82 -27.88
C ARG A 141 -6.09 -8.01 -27.15
N GLN A 142 -5.53 -8.39 -26.00
CA GLN A 142 -6.04 -9.50 -25.21
C GLN A 142 -7.21 -9.09 -24.31
N VAL A 143 -7.14 -7.89 -23.75
CA VAL A 143 -8.13 -7.34 -22.83
C VAL A 143 -8.37 -5.86 -23.16
N GLU A 144 -9.38 -5.58 -23.96
CA GLU A 144 -9.70 -4.25 -24.47
C GLU A 144 -9.76 -3.18 -23.37
N HIS A 145 -10.29 -3.54 -22.21
CA HIS A 145 -10.52 -2.62 -21.11
C HIS A 145 -9.44 -2.66 -20.01
N ALA A 146 -8.24 -3.25 -20.28
CA ALA A 146 -7.19 -3.41 -19.28
C ALA A 146 -6.72 -2.11 -18.64
N TYR A 147 -6.71 -1.02 -19.41
CA TYR A 147 -6.18 0.28 -18.98
C TYR A 147 -7.26 1.35 -18.75
N ILE A 148 -8.54 1.00 -18.78
CA ILE A 148 -9.59 1.99 -18.57
C ILE A 148 -9.59 2.52 -17.13
N PRO A 149 -9.88 3.81 -16.90
CA PRO A 149 -10.03 4.37 -15.56
C PRO A 149 -11.15 3.69 -14.77
N MET A 150 -10.98 3.62 -13.44
CA MET A 150 -11.96 2.98 -12.57
C MET A 150 -13.36 3.60 -12.62
N LEU A 151 -13.47 4.91 -12.91
CA LEU A 151 -14.79 5.56 -13.14
C LEU A 151 -15.50 4.97 -14.37
N GLN A 152 -14.77 4.72 -15.46
CA GLN A 152 -15.35 4.06 -16.64
C GLN A 152 -15.73 2.61 -16.35
N THR A 153 -14.90 1.91 -15.57
CA THR A 153 -15.23 0.54 -15.10
C THR A 153 -16.53 0.55 -14.30
N ALA A 154 -16.73 1.51 -13.41
CA ALA A 154 -17.94 1.64 -12.63
C ALA A 154 -19.17 1.89 -13.52
N GLU A 155 -19.06 2.74 -14.55
CA GLU A 155 -20.14 2.96 -15.52
C GLU A 155 -20.48 1.70 -16.32
N LEU A 156 -19.47 0.96 -16.77
CA LEU A 156 -19.70 -0.32 -17.49
C LEU A 156 -20.40 -1.35 -16.60
N VAL A 157 -20.01 -1.43 -15.33
CA VAL A 157 -20.66 -2.31 -14.35
C VAL A 157 -22.10 -1.89 -14.12
N ALA A 158 -22.35 -0.60 -13.93
CA ALA A 158 -23.69 -0.07 -13.72
C ALA A 158 -24.60 -0.37 -14.93
N GLN A 159 -24.14 -0.16 -16.14
CA GLN A 159 -24.86 -0.49 -17.36
C GLN A 159 -25.11 -1.99 -17.51
N ARG A 160 -24.08 -2.82 -17.30
CA ARG A 160 -24.17 -4.27 -17.46
C ARG A 160 -25.14 -4.94 -16.50
N TYR A 161 -25.22 -4.45 -15.27
CA TYR A 161 -26.03 -5.02 -14.21
C TYR A 161 -27.30 -4.21 -13.89
N GLY A 162 -27.60 -3.17 -14.67
CA GLY A 162 -28.78 -2.35 -14.50
C GLY A 162 -28.83 -1.59 -13.16
N ILE A 163 -27.69 -1.15 -12.65
CA ILE A 163 -27.59 -0.43 -11.37
C ILE A 163 -27.90 1.04 -11.60
N SER A 164 -29.00 1.54 -11.03
CA SER A 164 -29.39 2.92 -11.19
C SER A 164 -28.50 3.88 -10.39
N ARG A 165 -28.56 5.19 -10.74
CA ARG A 165 -27.83 6.22 -9.99
C ARG A 165 -28.29 6.32 -8.55
N GLU A 166 -29.60 6.15 -8.30
CA GLU A 166 -30.18 6.17 -6.96
C GLU A 166 -29.66 5.03 -6.10
N ALA A 167 -29.50 3.83 -6.67
CA ALA A 167 -28.95 2.68 -5.95
C ALA A 167 -27.47 2.87 -5.58
N GLN A 168 -26.72 3.60 -6.39
CA GLN A 168 -25.31 3.91 -6.12
C GLN A 168 -25.16 4.91 -4.99
#